data_08f1db92455d68a1e86df578c4f74d40
#
_entry.id   08f1db92455d68a1e86df578c4f74d40
#
_cell.length_a   1.000
_cell.length_b   1.000
_cell.length_c   1.000
_cell.angle_alpha   90.00
_cell.angle_beta   90.00
_cell.angle_gamma   90.00
#
_symmetry.space_group_name_H-M   'P 1'
#
loop_
_entity.id
_entity.type
_entity.pdbx_description
1 polymer ?
#
loop_
_entity_poly.entity_id
_entity_poly.type
_entity_poly.pdbx_seq_one_letter_code
_entity_poly.pdbx_strand_id
1 'polypeptide(L)'
;MRILAAVDGSSCSNAALRFIGSRTTLIGKEPDVALLNVQLAIPSFAANAAGKAMVRDYHRAEANDVLEPALAILKKAGLRARSRYVVGSPGPTIAKVAMADDADLIIMGSHGHTAFKGLLFGSVTSAVLASCTTPLLIVRGSSTPANDSLKVGIAIDGSKFGIAAVRYVLRHRDLFGVSPVLTLIHVVPDLSSFVVPGLGDAPVPIYEPEQVVEMQKRALAAAVDPARKLIERAKLQATVVCLVGNNHGDEIAAYARNERLDLLVMGSHGYGALKSAVLGSIATRVAARCTTPLLLIREK
;
A
#
# COMPACT_ATOMS: atom_id res chain seq x y z
N MET A 1 -15.33 -8.18 -4.78
CA MET A 1 -14.07 -7.89 -4.06
C MET A 1 -14.31 -8.06 -2.57
N ARG A 2 -13.48 -8.87 -1.89
CA ARG A 2 -13.53 -9.08 -0.44
C ARG A 2 -12.48 -8.19 0.23
N ILE A 3 -12.92 -7.31 1.12
CA ILE A 3 -12.06 -6.31 1.77
C ILE A 3 -12.10 -6.54 3.28
N LEU A 4 -10.92 -6.74 3.89
CA LEU A 4 -10.75 -6.77 5.33
C LEU A 4 -10.21 -5.42 5.80
N ALA A 5 -11.02 -4.66 6.52
CA ALA A 5 -10.59 -3.40 7.13
C ALA A 5 -10.22 -3.63 8.59
N ALA A 6 -8.94 -3.51 8.91
CA ALA A 6 -8.44 -3.59 10.28
C ALA A 6 -8.57 -2.21 10.95
N VAL A 7 -9.34 -2.15 12.04
CA VAL A 7 -9.68 -0.91 12.72
C VAL A 7 -9.33 -0.96 14.20
N ASP A 8 -8.80 0.16 14.71
CA ASP A 8 -8.46 0.37 16.12
C ASP A 8 -9.08 1.65 16.69
N GLY A 9 -9.93 2.34 15.92
CA GLY A 9 -10.55 3.61 16.33
C GLY A 9 -9.66 4.84 16.11
N SER A 10 -8.40 4.67 15.69
CA SER A 10 -7.50 5.79 15.40
C SER A 10 -7.93 6.64 14.22
N SER A 11 -7.43 7.87 14.14
CA SER A 11 -7.68 8.76 13.01
C SER A 11 -7.24 8.16 11.67
N CYS A 12 -6.14 7.41 11.66
CA CYS A 12 -5.63 6.74 10.46
C CYS A 12 -6.51 5.56 10.04
N SER A 13 -7.02 4.75 10.97
CA SER A 13 -7.95 3.67 10.63
C SER A 13 -9.27 4.22 10.11
N ASN A 14 -9.78 5.31 10.70
CA ASN A 14 -10.96 6.00 10.21
C ASN A 14 -10.74 6.65 8.83
N ALA A 15 -9.53 7.13 8.53
CA ALA A 15 -9.18 7.62 7.20
C ALA A 15 -9.19 6.49 6.15
N ALA A 16 -8.73 5.29 6.52
CA ALA A 16 -8.81 4.11 5.67
C ALA A 16 -10.26 3.76 5.30
N LEU A 17 -11.19 3.83 6.27
CA LEU A 17 -12.62 3.62 6.02
C LEU A 17 -13.22 4.71 5.11
N ARG A 18 -12.87 5.98 5.34
CA ARG A 18 -13.30 7.07 4.45
C ARG A 18 -12.76 6.91 3.03
N PHE A 19 -11.53 6.41 2.88
CA PHE A 19 -10.95 6.11 1.57
C PHE A 19 -11.81 5.09 0.80
N ILE A 20 -12.18 3.94 1.40
CA ILE A 20 -13.06 2.98 0.71
C ILE A 20 -14.46 3.56 0.50
N GLY A 21 -14.99 4.27 1.48
CA GLY A 21 -16.30 4.92 1.40
C GLY A 21 -16.42 6.01 0.34
N SER A 22 -15.29 6.54 -0.17
CA SER A 22 -15.30 7.49 -1.29
C SER A 22 -15.25 6.83 -2.67
N ARG A 23 -15.20 5.48 -2.76
CA ARG A 23 -15.10 4.74 -4.02
C ARG A 23 -16.49 4.34 -4.52
N THR A 24 -17.18 5.27 -5.17
CA THR A 24 -18.58 5.05 -5.60
C THR A 24 -18.72 3.93 -6.61
N THR A 25 -17.74 3.77 -7.53
CA THR A 25 -17.69 2.65 -8.48
C THR A 25 -17.59 1.30 -7.76
N LEU A 26 -16.74 1.22 -6.74
CA LEU A 26 -16.59 0.02 -5.92
C LEU A 26 -17.88 -0.27 -5.16
N ILE A 27 -18.50 0.75 -4.56
CA ILE A 27 -19.76 0.64 -3.79
C ILE A 27 -20.87 0.09 -4.68
N GLY A 28 -21.00 0.56 -5.92
CA GLY A 28 -21.98 0.07 -6.89
C GLY A 28 -21.82 -1.40 -7.30
N LYS A 29 -20.68 -2.04 -6.94
CA LYS A 29 -20.42 -3.48 -7.14
C LYS A 29 -20.64 -4.32 -5.88
N GLU A 30 -21.21 -3.72 -4.83
CA GLU A 30 -21.54 -4.39 -3.56
C GLU A 30 -20.37 -5.23 -3.01
N PRO A 31 -19.22 -4.61 -2.68
CA PRO A 31 -18.07 -5.34 -2.17
C PRO A 31 -18.39 -5.99 -0.82
N ASP A 32 -17.84 -7.18 -0.57
CA ASP A 32 -17.93 -7.82 0.74
C ASP A 32 -16.89 -7.18 1.67
N VAL A 33 -17.35 -6.30 2.56
CA VAL A 33 -16.48 -5.58 3.51
C VAL A 33 -16.66 -6.16 4.91
N ALA A 34 -15.54 -6.56 5.52
CA ALA A 34 -15.45 -7.00 6.90
C ALA A 34 -14.60 -6.04 7.72
N LEU A 35 -15.15 -5.48 8.80
CA LEU A 35 -14.40 -4.77 9.83
C LEU A 35 -13.86 -5.75 10.85
N LEU A 36 -12.59 -5.64 11.15
CA LEU A 36 -11.92 -6.44 12.16
C LEU A 36 -11.26 -5.53 13.20
N ASN A 37 -11.69 -5.67 14.47
CA ASN A 37 -10.97 -5.15 15.61
C ASN A 37 -10.24 -6.31 16.30
N VAL A 38 -8.97 -6.13 16.63
CA VAL A 38 -8.20 -7.15 17.36
C VAL A 38 -7.84 -6.61 18.75
N GLN A 39 -8.38 -7.27 19.76
CA GLN A 39 -8.16 -6.96 21.15
C GLN A 39 -6.98 -7.77 21.72
N LEU A 40 -6.12 -7.13 22.51
CA LEU A 40 -5.07 -7.83 23.22
C LEU A 40 -5.66 -8.75 24.30
N ALA A 41 -5.08 -9.91 24.47
CA ALA A 41 -5.48 -10.81 25.54
C ALA A 41 -5.19 -10.17 26.92
N ILE A 42 -6.15 -10.24 27.83
CA ILE A 42 -5.94 -9.90 29.24
C ILE A 42 -4.99 -10.91 29.85
N PRO A 43 -3.99 -10.48 30.64
CA PRO A 43 -3.08 -11.41 31.35
C PRO A 43 -3.84 -12.46 32.13
N SER A 44 -3.40 -13.71 32.10
CA SER A 44 -4.12 -14.86 32.67
C SER A 44 -4.45 -14.71 34.13
N PHE A 45 -3.57 -14.10 34.93
CA PHE A 45 -3.81 -13.87 36.34
C PHE A 45 -5.01 -12.92 36.60
N ALA A 46 -5.11 -11.84 35.79
CA ALA A 46 -6.22 -10.89 35.86
C ALA A 46 -7.52 -11.48 35.31
N ALA A 47 -7.43 -12.23 34.20
CA ALA A 47 -8.57 -12.91 33.61
C ALA A 47 -9.18 -13.98 34.56
N ASN A 48 -8.33 -14.73 35.27
CA ASN A 48 -8.77 -15.71 36.26
C ASN A 48 -9.44 -15.04 37.48
N ALA A 49 -8.91 -13.90 37.95
CA ALA A 49 -9.50 -13.14 39.05
C ALA A 49 -10.87 -12.52 38.68
N ALA A 50 -11.02 -12.01 37.47
CA ALA A 50 -12.25 -11.37 37.00
C ALA A 50 -13.33 -12.38 36.57
N GLY A 51 -12.94 -13.57 36.12
CA GLY A 51 -13.84 -14.59 35.60
C GLY A 51 -14.17 -14.42 34.09
N LYS A 52 -14.46 -15.52 33.43
CA LYS A 52 -14.63 -15.61 31.95
C LYS A 52 -15.74 -14.69 31.43
N ALA A 53 -16.83 -14.52 32.16
CA ALA A 53 -17.96 -13.68 31.70
C ALA A 53 -17.55 -12.21 31.66
N MET A 54 -16.93 -11.70 32.73
CA MET A 54 -16.47 -10.32 32.82
C MET A 54 -15.41 -10.00 31.76
N VAL A 55 -14.46 -10.90 31.52
CA VAL A 55 -13.44 -10.75 30.46
C VAL A 55 -14.08 -10.67 29.07
N ARG A 56 -15.05 -11.52 28.78
CA ARG A 56 -15.77 -11.51 27.50
C ARG A 56 -16.57 -10.21 27.32
N ASP A 57 -17.26 -9.77 28.35
CA ASP A 57 -18.10 -8.57 28.28
C ASP A 57 -17.24 -7.31 28.17
N TYR A 58 -16.08 -7.26 28.84
CA TYR A 58 -15.07 -6.23 28.67
C TYR A 58 -14.58 -6.15 27.19
N HIS A 59 -14.12 -7.27 26.62
CA HIS A 59 -13.67 -7.27 25.22
C HIS A 59 -14.77 -6.88 24.26
N ARG A 60 -16.01 -7.25 24.53
CA ARG A 60 -17.15 -6.85 23.69
C ARG A 60 -17.40 -5.34 23.76
N ALA A 61 -17.36 -4.75 24.95
CA ALA A 61 -17.55 -3.31 25.14
C ALA A 61 -16.44 -2.53 24.41
N GLU A 62 -15.18 -2.83 24.66
CA GLU A 62 -14.03 -2.21 24.00
C GLU A 62 -14.08 -2.34 22.46
N ALA A 63 -14.49 -3.50 21.97
CA ALA A 63 -14.63 -3.70 20.52
C ALA A 63 -15.77 -2.89 19.94
N ASN A 64 -16.91 -2.78 20.64
CA ASN A 64 -18.06 -1.99 20.17
C ASN A 64 -17.72 -0.51 20.09
N ASP A 65 -16.97 0.03 21.05
CA ASP A 65 -16.51 1.44 21.05
C ASP A 65 -15.70 1.79 19.78
N VAL A 66 -15.03 0.80 19.20
CA VAL A 66 -14.30 0.94 17.92
C VAL A 66 -15.16 0.62 16.71
N LEU A 67 -15.91 -0.47 16.75
CA LEU A 67 -16.64 -1.01 15.59
C LEU A 67 -17.90 -0.22 15.25
N GLU A 68 -18.64 0.29 16.24
CA GLU A 68 -19.86 1.07 15.99
C GLU A 68 -19.60 2.37 15.23
N PRO A 69 -18.61 3.23 15.62
CA PRO A 69 -18.26 4.40 14.83
C PRO A 69 -17.72 4.04 13.44
N ALA A 70 -16.94 2.94 13.34
CA ALA A 70 -16.42 2.45 12.07
C ALA A 70 -17.53 2.02 11.10
N LEU A 71 -18.54 1.27 11.58
CA LEU A 71 -19.73 0.91 10.82
C LEU A 71 -20.54 2.14 10.39
N ALA A 72 -20.65 3.15 11.26
CA ALA A 72 -21.34 4.39 10.94
C ALA A 72 -20.67 5.15 9.79
N ILE A 73 -19.33 5.17 9.73
CA ILE A 73 -18.57 5.77 8.62
C ILE A 73 -18.92 5.08 7.30
N LEU A 74 -18.90 3.75 7.25
CA LEU A 74 -19.19 3.01 6.04
C LEU A 74 -20.68 3.11 5.65
N LYS A 75 -21.59 3.02 6.61
CA LYS A 75 -23.02 3.19 6.38
C LYS A 75 -23.37 4.55 5.77
N LYS A 76 -22.73 5.64 6.27
CA LYS A 76 -22.86 6.98 5.70
C LYS A 76 -22.41 7.06 4.24
N ALA A 77 -21.44 6.25 3.86
CA ALA A 77 -20.96 6.13 2.50
C ALA A 77 -21.77 5.16 1.62
N GLY A 78 -22.84 4.55 2.14
CA GLY A 78 -23.66 3.58 1.41
C GLY A 78 -23.09 2.16 1.38
N LEU A 79 -22.03 1.88 2.15
CA LEU A 79 -21.43 0.56 2.25
C LEU A 79 -22.05 -0.24 3.41
N ARG A 80 -22.42 -1.49 3.13
CA ARG A 80 -22.74 -2.49 4.16
C ARG A 80 -21.45 -3.21 4.53
N ALA A 81 -21.23 -3.43 5.83
CA ALA A 81 -20.06 -4.16 6.31
C ALA A 81 -20.48 -5.11 7.44
N ARG A 82 -19.82 -6.27 7.48
CA ARG A 82 -19.84 -7.16 8.65
C ARG A 82 -18.80 -6.66 9.64
N SER A 83 -19.01 -6.86 10.93
CA SER A 83 -18.02 -6.52 11.95
C SER A 83 -17.81 -7.68 12.90
N ARG A 84 -16.56 -7.85 13.32
CA ARG A 84 -16.18 -8.81 14.38
C ARG A 84 -14.96 -8.32 15.12
N TYR A 85 -14.83 -8.78 16.37
CA TYR A 85 -13.57 -8.69 17.08
C TYR A 85 -12.96 -10.07 17.31
N VAL A 86 -11.65 -10.09 17.48
CA VAL A 86 -10.88 -11.29 17.81
C VAL A 86 -9.88 -10.92 18.91
N VAL A 87 -9.70 -11.80 19.90
CA VAL A 87 -8.69 -11.61 20.93
C VAL A 87 -7.40 -12.30 20.49
N GLY A 88 -6.29 -11.56 20.48
CA GLY A 88 -4.99 -12.06 20.06
C GLY A 88 -3.95 -10.97 19.81
N SER A 89 -2.82 -11.38 19.24
CA SER A 89 -1.78 -10.43 18.77
C SER A 89 -2.23 -9.78 17.47
N PRO A 90 -2.35 -8.43 17.38
CA PRO A 90 -3.02 -7.77 16.25
C PRO A 90 -2.49 -8.16 14.86
N GLY A 91 -1.19 -7.98 14.61
CA GLY A 91 -0.63 -8.22 13.27
C GLY A 91 -0.84 -9.66 12.76
N PRO A 92 -0.39 -10.69 13.47
CA PRO A 92 -0.60 -12.10 13.09
C PRO A 92 -2.07 -12.48 13.00
N THR A 93 -2.93 -11.93 13.88
CA THR A 93 -4.37 -12.20 13.85
C THR A 93 -5.03 -11.62 12.60
N ILE A 94 -4.72 -10.36 12.23
CA ILE A 94 -5.20 -9.74 10.99
C ILE A 94 -4.79 -10.58 9.79
N ALA A 95 -3.52 -10.98 9.71
CA ALA A 95 -3.00 -11.80 8.63
C ALA A 95 -3.73 -13.16 8.52
N LYS A 96 -3.92 -13.84 9.65
CA LYS A 96 -4.65 -15.13 9.72
C LYS A 96 -6.10 -14.97 9.25
N VAL A 97 -6.77 -13.93 9.71
CA VAL A 97 -8.16 -13.64 9.34
C VAL A 97 -8.27 -13.32 7.85
N ALA A 98 -7.36 -12.49 7.31
CA ALA A 98 -7.34 -12.16 5.88
C ALA A 98 -7.18 -13.39 4.98
N MET A 99 -6.32 -14.33 5.39
CA MET A 99 -6.13 -15.58 4.67
C MET A 99 -7.34 -16.51 4.80
N ALA A 100 -7.93 -16.62 5.98
CA ALA A 100 -9.10 -17.48 6.22
C ALA A 100 -10.35 -17.01 5.48
N ASP A 101 -10.52 -15.68 5.33
CA ASP A 101 -11.63 -15.07 4.61
C ASP A 101 -11.35 -14.93 3.10
N ASP A 102 -10.18 -15.41 2.62
CA ASP A 102 -9.69 -15.19 1.24
C ASP A 102 -9.81 -13.71 0.81
N ALA A 103 -9.38 -12.79 1.66
CA ALA A 103 -9.48 -11.37 1.37
C ALA A 103 -8.64 -10.98 0.15
N ASP A 104 -9.25 -10.20 -0.77
CA ASP A 104 -8.56 -9.64 -1.94
C ASP A 104 -7.71 -8.43 -1.55
N LEU A 105 -8.06 -7.77 -0.44
CA LEU A 105 -7.42 -6.57 0.06
C LEU A 105 -7.55 -6.48 1.58
N ILE A 106 -6.42 -6.19 2.24
CA ILE A 106 -6.43 -5.64 3.61
C ILE A 106 -6.32 -4.12 3.49
N ILE A 107 -7.14 -3.38 4.22
CA ILE A 107 -6.98 -1.94 4.35
C ILE A 107 -6.80 -1.58 5.82
N MET A 108 -5.85 -0.69 6.09
CA MET A 108 -5.58 -0.22 7.45
C MET A 108 -4.90 1.15 7.46
N GLY A 109 -4.94 1.81 8.60
CA GLY A 109 -4.15 3.00 8.86
C GLY A 109 -2.65 2.69 8.95
N SER A 110 -1.81 3.65 8.62
CA SER A 110 -0.35 3.48 8.73
C SER A 110 0.14 3.38 10.17
N HIS A 111 -0.57 4.00 11.12
CA HIS A 111 -0.29 4.02 12.56
C HIS A 111 -1.59 3.94 13.34
N GLY A 112 -1.52 3.34 14.52
CA GLY A 112 -2.59 3.33 15.50
C GLY A 112 -2.48 4.48 16.51
N HIS A 113 -3.03 4.28 17.72
CA HIS A 113 -3.03 5.29 18.80
C HIS A 113 -1.63 5.68 19.30
N THR A 114 -0.64 4.80 19.18
CA THR A 114 0.76 5.04 19.61
C THR A 114 1.63 5.41 18.42
N ALA A 115 1.39 6.55 17.80
CA ALA A 115 2.22 7.04 16.70
C ALA A 115 3.53 7.62 17.25
N PHE A 116 4.63 6.89 17.11
CA PHE A 116 5.97 7.44 17.35
C PHE A 116 6.46 8.15 16.09
N LYS A 117 6.85 9.42 16.23
CA LYS A 117 7.49 10.18 15.15
C LYS A 117 8.79 9.47 14.73
N GLY A 118 8.90 9.14 13.45
CA GLY A 118 10.10 8.50 12.87
C GLY A 118 9.97 7.03 12.51
N LEU A 119 8.89 6.34 12.90
CA LEU A 119 8.62 4.98 12.42
C LEU A 119 7.98 5.00 11.03
N LEU A 120 8.40 4.08 10.16
CA LEU A 120 7.86 3.89 8.80
C LEU A 120 6.38 3.51 8.83
N PHE A 121 6.05 2.55 9.68
CA PHE A 121 4.72 2.01 9.95
C PHE A 121 4.59 1.73 11.45
N GLY A 122 3.36 1.68 11.93
CA GLY A 122 3.07 1.14 13.26
C GLY A 122 3.46 -0.34 13.36
N SER A 123 3.64 -0.81 14.59
CA SER A 123 4.02 -2.21 14.86
C SER A 123 3.06 -3.22 14.24
N VAL A 124 1.76 -2.93 14.27
CA VAL A 124 0.72 -3.80 13.70
C VAL A 124 0.85 -3.88 12.18
N THR A 125 1.00 -2.74 11.48
CA THR A 125 1.18 -2.70 10.02
C THR A 125 2.44 -3.47 9.59
N SER A 126 3.55 -3.28 10.31
CA SER A 126 4.79 -4.02 10.09
C SER A 126 4.61 -5.53 10.29
N ALA A 127 3.87 -5.92 11.34
CA ALA A 127 3.60 -7.34 11.61
C ALA A 127 2.66 -7.97 10.56
N VAL A 128 1.65 -7.25 10.05
CA VAL A 128 0.82 -7.72 8.92
C VAL A 128 1.68 -7.93 7.68
N LEU A 129 2.55 -6.96 7.36
CA LEU A 129 3.48 -7.09 6.24
C LEU A 129 4.42 -8.29 6.40
N ALA A 130 4.82 -8.65 7.60
CA ALA A 130 5.66 -9.82 7.85
C ALA A 130 4.92 -11.15 7.70
N SER A 131 3.60 -11.17 7.98
CA SER A 131 2.84 -12.41 8.20
C SER A 131 1.87 -12.76 7.07
N CYS A 132 1.63 -11.85 6.10
CA CYS A 132 0.57 -12.02 5.10
C CYS A 132 1.04 -11.67 3.69
N THR A 133 0.52 -12.41 2.69
CA THR A 133 0.74 -12.13 1.25
C THR A 133 -0.46 -11.44 0.59
N THR A 134 -1.55 -11.24 1.33
CA THR A 134 -2.69 -10.47 0.83
C THR A 134 -2.26 -9.03 0.52
N PRO A 135 -2.68 -8.44 -0.62
CA PRO A 135 -2.43 -7.03 -0.92
C PRO A 135 -2.85 -6.13 0.23
N LEU A 136 -2.02 -5.13 0.53
CA LEU A 136 -2.21 -4.25 1.68
C LEU A 136 -2.26 -2.79 1.25
N LEU A 137 -3.40 -2.14 1.46
CA LEU A 137 -3.58 -0.70 1.30
C LEU A 137 -3.37 -0.01 2.65
N ILE A 138 -2.36 0.83 2.69
CA ILE A 138 -1.97 1.61 3.87
C ILE A 138 -2.38 3.06 3.62
N VAL A 139 -3.33 3.55 4.41
CA VAL A 139 -3.80 4.93 4.32
C VAL A 139 -3.09 5.80 5.35
N ARG A 140 -2.59 6.94 4.89
CA ARG A 140 -1.88 7.93 5.70
C ARG A 140 -2.62 9.26 5.67
N GLY A 141 -2.54 9.99 6.76
CA GLY A 141 -3.22 11.28 6.87
C GLY A 141 -4.75 11.15 6.89
N SER A 142 -5.43 12.27 6.70
CA SER A 142 -6.89 12.38 6.78
C SER A 142 -7.54 12.73 5.44
N SER A 143 -6.75 13.00 4.39
CA SER A 143 -7.29 13.39 3.08
C SER A 143 -7.93 12.21 2.38
N THR A 144 -9.18 12.36 2.02
CA THR A 144 -9.91 11.44 1.16
C THR A 144 -9.87 11.99 -0.26
N PRO A 145 -9.61 11.18 -1.29
CA PRO A 145 -9.68 11.66 -2.67
C PRO A 145 -11.03 12.29 -2.97
N ALA A 146 -11.01 13.46 -3.62
CA ALA A 146 -12.24 14.22 -3.91
C ALA A 146 -13.10 13.53 -4.99
N ASN A 147 -12.44 12.80 -5.91
CA ASN A 147 -13.08 12.15 -7.04
C ASN A 147 -13.04 10.64 -6.91
N ASP A 148 -14.01 9.95 -7.51
CA ASP A 148 -14.00 8.49 -7.59
C ASP A 148 -12.88 7.99 -8.50
N SER A 149 -12.63 8.64 -9.64
CA SER A 149 -11.53 8.33 -10.54
C SER A 149 -10.20 8.84 -10.00
N LEU A 150 -9.34 7.91 -9.56
CA LEU A 150 -8.07 8.22 -8.90
C LEU A 150 -6.96 8.56 -9.90
N LYS A 151 -6.04 9.43 -9.47
CA LYS A 151 -4.70 9.55 -10.03
C LYS A 151 -3.82 8.48 -9.41
N VAL A 152 -3.51 7.44 -10.18
CA VAL A 152 -2.80 6.24 -9.70
C VAL A 152 -1.40 6.18 -10.31
N GLY A 153 -0.38 6.27 -9.47
CA GLY A 153 0.99 5.92 -9.86
C GLY A 153 1.23 4.43 -9.66
N ILE A 154 1.80 3.76 -10.65
CA ILE A 154 2.21 2.36 -10.56
C ILE A 154 3.71 2.32 -10.73
N ALA A 155 4.45 2.10 -9.63
CA ALA A 155 5.89 1.98 -9.67
C ALA A 155 6.29 0.59 -10.19
N ILE A 156 7.08 0.56 -11.25
CA ILE A 156 7.51 -0.65 -11.94
C ILE A 156 9.01 -0.65 -12.16
N ASP A 157 9.61 -1.84 -12.06
CA ASP A 157 11.03 -2.08 -12.29
C ASP A 157 11.27 -3.17 -13.34
N GLY A 158 10.20 -3.67 -13.96
CA GLY A 158 10.23 -4.81 -14.88
C GLY A 158 10.20 -6.18 -14.19
N SER A 159 10.29 -6.23 -12.87
CA SER A 159 10.18 -7.48 -12.12
C SER A 159 8.77 -8.07 -12.17
N LYS A 160 8.65 -9.36 -11.83
CA LYS A 160 7.33 -10.01 -11.67
C LYS A 160 6.43 -9.29 -10.65
N PHE A 161 6.99 -8.67 -9.63
CA PHE A 161 6.22 -7.95 -8.61
C PHE A 161 5.65 -6.63 -9.14
N GLY A 162 6.39 -5.89 -9.98
CA GLY A 162 5.88 -4.73 -10.70
C GLY A 162 4.75 -5.12 -11.66
N ILE A 163 4.90 -6.22 -12.38
CA ILE A 163 3.84 -6.76 -13.25
C ILE A 163 2.61 -7.22 -12.45
N ALA A 164 2.82 -7.83 -11.29
CA ALA A 164 1.72 -8.19 -10.39
C ALA A 164 0.93 -6.97 -9.91
N ALA A 165 1.61 -5.84 -9.65
CA ALA A 165 0.96 -4.58 -9.31
C ALA A 165 0.03 -4.10 -10.44
N VAL A 166 0.50 -4.12 -11.69
CA VAL A 166 -0.33 -3.78 -12.87
C VAL A 166 -1.53 -4.72 -12.99
N ARG A 167 -1.31 -6.04 -12.88
CA ARG A 167 -2.40 -7.03 -12.94
C ARG A 167 -3.44 -6.82 -11.85
N TYR A 168 -3.02 -6.45 -10.65
CA TYR A 168 -3.93 -6.16 -9.55
C TYR A 168 -4.82 -4.95 -9.88
N VAL A 169 -4.24 -3.86 -10.36
CA VAL A 169 -4.99 -2.66 -10.78
C VAL A 169 -6.01 -3.02 -11.87
N LEU A 170 -5.61 -3.81 -12.86
CA LEU A 170 -6.48 -4.23 -13.94
C LEU A 170 -7.61 -5.17 -13.49
N ARG A 171 -7.38 -6.01 -12.50
CA ARG A 171 -8.38 -6.96 -11.95
C ARG A 171 -9.41 -6.27 -11.07
N HIS A 172 -8.99 -5.27 -10.30
CA HIS A 172 -9.80 -4.60 -9.29
C HIS A 172 -10.09 -3.14 -9.67
N ARG A 173 -10.45 -2.89 -10.94
CA ARG A 173 -10.67 -1.53 -11.48
C ARG A 173 -11.63 -0.69 -10.67
N ASP A 174 -12.69 -1.32 -10.14
CA ASP A 174 -13.73 -0.63 -9.37
C ASP A 174 -13.18 0.10 -8.13
N LEU A 175 -12.04 -0.33 -7.61
CA LEU A 175 -11.35 0.36 -6.51
C LEU A 175 -10.76 1.71 -6.94
N PHE A 176 -10.43 1.86 -8.23
CA PHE A 176 -9.72 3.03 -8.76
C PHE A 176 -10.65 4.02 -9.46
N GLY A 177 -11.93 3.66 -9.66
CA GLY A 177 -12.95 4.48 -10.30
C GLY A 177 -13.20 4.13 -11.76
N VAL A 178 -14.17 4.81 -12.37
CA VAL A 178 -14.60 4.54 -13.75
C VAL A 178 -13.49 4.82 -14.77
N SER A 179 -12.75 5.90 -14.58
CA SER A 179 -11.73 6.39 -15.51
C SER A 179 -10.48 6.83 -14.75
N PRO A 180 -9.75 5.91 -14.11
CA PRO A 180 -8.55 6.25 -13.37
C PRO A 180 -7.47 6.79 -14.31
N VAL A 181 -6.74 7.82 -13.86
CA VAL A 181 -5.56 8.32 -14.56
C VAL A 181 -4.37 7.48 -14.12
N LEU A 182 -3.90 6.61 -15.00
CA LEU A 182 -2.80 5.69 -14.71
C LEU A 182 -1.46 6.28 -15.16
N THR A 183 -0.46 6.21 -14.30
CA THR A 183 0.93 6.58 -14.60
C THR A 183 1.85 5.43 -14.24
N LEU A 184 2.57 4.89 -15.23
CA LEU A 184 3.67 3.95 -15.01
C LEU A 184 4.92 4.75 -14.66
N ILE A 185 5.48 4.49 -13.49
CA ILE A 185 6.65 5.21 -12.97
C ILE A 185 7.83 4.25 -12.94
N HIS A 186 8.90 4.60 -13.65
CA HIS A 186 10.17 3.88 -13.60
C HIS A 186 11.28 4.85 -13.26
N VAL A 187 12.25 4.41 -12.45
CA VAL A 187 13.42 5.20 -12.09
C VAL A 187 14.65 4.54 -12.68
N VAL A 188 15.42 5.32 -13.43
CA VAL A 188 16.72 4.92 -13.96
C VAL A 188 17.82 5.59 -13.17
N PRO A 189 19.00 4.96 -13.02
CA PRO A 189 20.11 5.59 -12.32
C PRO A 189 20.63 6.82 -13.06
N ASP A 190 21.10 7.80 -12.29
CA ASP A 190 21.84 8.93 -12.84
C ASP A 190 23.29 8.49 -13.12
N LEU A 191 23.55 8.10 -14.37
CA LEU A 191 24.87 7.65 -14.82
C LEU A 191 25.83 8.81 -15.10
N SER A 192 25.36 10.04 -15.20
CA SER A 192 26.19 11.23 -15.42
C SER A 192 27.07 11.55 -14.21
N SER A 193 26.68 11.07 -13.02
CA SER A 193 27.45 11.23 -11.79
C SER A 193 28.63 10.25 -11.65
N PHE A 194 28.74 9.26 -12.54
CA PHE A 194 29.86 8.31 -12.52
C PHE A 194 31.07 8.91 -13.24
N VAL A 195 32.07 9.28 -12.46
CA VAL A 195 33.29 9.92 -12.94
C VAL A 195 34.52 9.15 -12.46
N VAL A 196 35.62 9.23 -13.22
CA VAL A 196 36.94 8.75 -12.81
C VAL A 196 37.90 9.93 -12.67
N PRO A 197 38.99 9.82 -11.84
CA PRO A 197 40.02 10.82 -11.80
C PRO A 197 40.63 11.01 -13.19
N GLY A 198 40.61 12.25 -13.69
CA GLY A 198 41.23 12.59 -14.98
C GLY A 198 42.71 13.01 -14.83
N LEU A 199 43.39 13.13 -15.95
CA LEU A 199 44.72 13.77 -15.99
C LEU A 199 44.54 15.28 -15.72
N GLY A 200 45.00 15.76 -14.54
CA GLY A 200 44.95 17.18 -14.18
C GLY A 200 43.77 17.58 -13.31
N ASP A 201 43.39 16.82 -12.29
CA ASP A 201 42.39 17.11 -11.23
C ASP A 201 40.92 17.27 -11.69
N ALA A 202 40.61 17.30 -12.98
CA ALA A 202 39.24 17.36 -13.46
C ALA A 202 38.66 15.95 -13.57
N PRO A 203 37.49 15.66 -12.94
CA PRO A 203 36.81 14.38 -13.09
C PRO A 203 36.32 14.19 -14.53
N VAL A 204 36.50 12.98 -15.07
CA VAL A 204 36.04 12.60 -16.41
C VAL A 204 34.87 11.65 -16.31
N PRO A 205 33.72 11.90 -17.01
CA PRO A 205 32.61 10.97 -17.09
C PRO A 205 33.04 9.62 -17.66
N ILE A 206 32.54 8.53 -17.05
CA ILE A 206 32.80 7.15 -17.54
C ILE A 206 32.03 6.90 -18.86
N TYR A 207 30.88 7.56 -19.03
CA TYR A 207 30.00 7.37 -20.16
C TYR A 207 29.80 8.69 -20.90
N GLU A 208 29.79 8.64 -22.24
CA GLU A 208 29.38 9.78 -23.05
C GLU A 208 27.89 10.07 -22.89
N PRO A 209 27.43 11.34 -23.01
CA PRO A 209 26.03 11.72 -22.82
C PRO A 209 25.05 10.91 -23.67
N GLU A 210 25.40 10.61 -24.93
CA GLU A 210 24.58 9.83 -25.87
C GLU A 210 24.44 8.38 -25.40
N GLN A 211 25.51 7.79 -24.86
CA GLN A 211 25.50 6.44 -24.28
C GLN A 211 24.59 6.36 -23.07
N VAL A 212 24.64 7.36 -22.17
CA VAL A 212 23.76 7.45 -21.02
C VAL A 212 22.29 7.47 -21.45
N VAL A 213 21.93 8.33 -22.39
CA VAL A 213 20.57 8.44 -22.92
C VAL A 213 20.09 7.12 -23.51
N GLU A 214 20.92 6.45 -24.31
CA GLU A 214 20.55 5.18 -24.93
C GLU A 214 20.39 4.06 -23.89
N MET A 215 21.28 3.99 -22.90
CA MET A 215 21.17 3.03 -21.79
C MET A 215 19.90 3.24 -20.98
N GLN A 216 19.57 4.49 -20.66
CA GLN A 216 18.34 4.84 -19.92
C GLN A 216 17.08 4.51 -20.72
N LYS A 217 17.05 4.79 -22.05
CA LYS A 217 15.94 4.40 -22.93
C LYS A 217 15.73 2.90 -22.97
N ARG A 218 16.80 2.11 -23.09
CA ARG A 218 16.72 0.64 -23.08
C ARG A 218 16.21 0.11 -21.75
N ALA A 219 16.71 0.63 -20.64
CA ALA A 219 16.27 0.25 -19.30
C ALA A 219 14.78 0.57 -19.10
N LEU A 220 14.34 1.76 -19.49
CA LEU A 220 12.94 2.17 -19.45
C LEU A 220 12.06 1.23 -20.28
N ALA A 221 12.42 0.98 -21.53
CA ALA A 221 11.65 0.10 -22.41
C ALA A 221 11.53 -1.32 -21.82
N ALA A 222 12.63 -1.90 -21.33
CA ALA A 222 12.64 -3.22 -20.73
C ALA A 222 11.72 -3.32 -19.51
N ALA A 223 11.68 -2.28 -18.68
CA ALA A 223 10.83 -2.26 -17.49
C ALA A 223 9.35 -1.99 -17.81
N VAL A 224 9.06 -1.11 -18.78
CA VAL A 224 7.72 -0.56 -19.01
C VAL A 224 6.93 -1.36 -20.04
N ASP A 225 7.56 -1.85 -21.12
CA ASP A 225 6.84 -2.46 -22.25
C ASP A 225 5.94 -3.65 -21.86
N PRO A 226 6.35 -4.56 -20.96
CA PRO A 226 5.47 -5.63 -20.50
C PRO A 226 4.22 -5.11 -19.79
N ALA A 227 4.37 -4.07 -18.96
CA ALA A 227 3.28 -3.42 -18.23
C ALA A 227 2.33 -2.67 -19.18
N ARG A 228 2.88 -1.89 -20.12
CA ARG A 228 2.13 -1.14 -21.13
C ARG A 228 1.26 -2.06 -21.98
N LYS A 229 1.81 -3.18 -22.47
CA LYS A 229 1.06 -4.18 -23.23
C LYS A 229 -0.13 -4.76 -22.47
N LEU A 230 -0.01 -4.95 -21.15
CA LEU A 230 -1.13 -5.41 -20.30
C LEU A 230 -2.24 -4.37 -20.21
N ILE A 231 -1.88 -3.09 -20.03
CA ILE A 231 -2.82 -1.98 -19.93
C ILE A 231 -3.56 -1.77 -21.25
N GLU A 232 -2.84 -1.79 -22.38
CA GLU A 232 -3.41 -1.67 -23.74
C GLU A 232 -4.39 -2.81 -24.05
N ARG A 233 -4.02 -4.06 -23.76
CA ARG A 233 -4.92 -5.24 -23.88
C ARG A 233 -6.20 -5.08 -23.06
N ALA A 234 -6.11 -4.40 -21.93
CA ALA A 234 -7.24 -4.09 -21.09
C ALA A 234 -8.04 -2.87 -21.58
N LYS A 235 -7.70 -2.30 -22.75
CA LYS A 235 -8.32 -1.10 -23.36
C LYS A 235 -8.24 0.12 -22.44
N LEU A 236 -7.15 0.25 -21.67
CA LEU A 236 -6.81 1.41 -20.88
C LEU A 236 -5.57 2.09 -21.42
N GLN A 237 -5.35 3.33 -20.99
CA GLN A 237 -4.15 4.09 -21.29
C GLN A 237 -3.40 4.41 -19.99
N ALA A 238 -2.09 4.51 -20.09
CA ALA A 238 -1.25 4.99 -18.98
C ALA A 238 -0.18 5.91 -19.56
N THR A 239 0.08 7.00 -18.85
CA THR A 239 1.26 7.83 -19.08
C THR A 239 2.49 7.09 -18.57
N VAL A 240 3.61 7.20 -19.27
CA VAL A 240 4.90 6.66 -18.83
C VAL A 240 5.79 7.80 -18.36
N VAL A 241 6.33 7.66 -17.15
CA VAL A 241 7.26 8.62 -16.56
C VAL A 241 8.57 7.91 -16.24
N CYS A 242 9.66 8.44 -16.78
CA CYS A 242 11.01 8.06 -16.47
C CYS A 242 11.61 9.10 -15.53
N LEU A 243 11.90 8.69 -14.31
CA LEU A 243 12.61 9.51 -13.33
C LEU A 243 14.09 9.14 -13.38
N VAL A 244 14.96 10.11 -13.15
CA VAL A 244 16.42 9.90 -13.10
C VAL A 244 16.89 10.19 -11.69
N GLY A 245 17.58 9.22 -11.07
CA GLY A 245 18.14 9.42 -9.73
C GLY A 245 18.67 8.13 -9.12
N ASN A 246 19.58 8.30 -8.15
CA ASN A 246 20.24 7.16 -7.51
C ASN A 246 19.50 6.64 -6.28
N ASN A 247 18.52 7.39 -5.79
CA ASN A 247 17.64 7.00 -4.68
C ASN A 247 16.22 6.74 -5.18
N HIS A 248 16.00 5.62 -5.86
CA HIS A 248 14.73 5.30 -6.54
C HIS A 248 13.50 5.50 -5.67
N GLY A 249 13.56 5.14 -4.38
CA GLY A 249 12.42 5.31 -3.47
C GLY A 249 12.11 6.78 -3.14
N ASP A 250 13.14 7.64 -3.06
CA ASP A 250 12.96 9.07 -2.82
C ASP A 250 12.37 9.75 -4.06
N GLU A 251 12.83 9.38 -5.26
CA GLU A 251 12.31 9.90 -6.54
C GLU A 251 10.82 9.55 -6.72
N ILE A 252 10.44 8.29 -6.46
CA ILE A 252 9.05 7.85 -6.54
C ILE A 252 8.18 8.62 -5.53
N ALA A 253 8.65 8.77 -4.28
CA ALA A 253 7.90 9.47 -3.25
C ALA A 253 7.77 10.98 -3.54
N ALA A 254 8.81 11.60 -4.08
CA ALA A 254 8.80 13.01 -4.51
C ALA A 254 7.81 13.21 -5.66
N TYR A 255 7.86 12.36 -6.67
CA TYR A 255 6.93 12.39 -7.80
C TYR A 255 5.47 12.24 -7.33
N ALA A 256 5.18 11.23 -6.49
CA ALA A 256 3.84 11.01 -5.97
C ALA A 256 3.27 12.24 -5.25
N ARG A 257 4.10 12.95 -4.49
CA ARG A 257 3.73 14.17 -3.78
C ARG A 257 3.53 15.35 -4.74
N ASN A 258 4.47 15.57 -5.67
CA ASN A 258 4.47 16.72 -6.58
C ASN A 258 3.28 16.67 -7.54
N GLU A 259 3.00 15.48 -8.07
CA GLU A 259 1.85 15.22 -8.97
C GLU A 259 0.53 15.04 -8.22
N ARG A 260 0.57 15.06 -6.89
CA ARG A 260 -0.60 14.86 -6.02
C ARG A 260 -1.35 13.58 -6.38
N LEU A 261 -0.61 12.46 -6.46
CA LEU A 261 -1.23 11.16 -6.68
C LEU A 261 -2.18 10.82 -5.52
N ASP A 262 -3.36 10.28 -5.85
CA ASP A 262 -4.33 9.80 -4.87
C ASP A 262 -3.93 8.45 -4.29
N LEU A 263 -3.18 7.66 -5.08
CA LEU A 263 -2.74 6.33 -4.69
C LEU A 263 -1.44 5.96 -5.42
N LEU A 264 -0.49 5.42 -4.69
CA LEU A 264 0.70 4.80 -5.24
C LEU A 264 0.60 3.27 -5.08
N VAL A 265 0.78 2.55 -6.18
CA VAL A 265 0.76 1.08 -6.23
C VAL A 265 2.15 0.57 -6.58
N MET A 266 2.62 -0.43 -5.88
CA MET A 266 3.91 -1.06 -6.18
C MET A 266 3.99 -2.49 -5.67
N GLY A 267 4.90 -3.26 -6.23
CA GLY A 267 5.30 -4.54 -5.67
C GLY A 267 5.99 -4.36 -4.32
N SER A 268 5.79 -5.29 -3.40
CA SER A 268 6.50 -5.27 -2.12
C SER A 268 7.99 -5.57 -2.24
N HIS A 269 8.43 -6.14 -3.36
CA HIS A 269 9.81 -6.48 -3.69
C HIS A 269 10.14 -6.12 -5.14
N GLY A 270 11.42 -6.11 -5.51
CA GLY A 270 11.92 -5.96 -6.85
C GLY A 270 12.85 -7.12 -7.26
N TYR A 271 13.71 -6.91 -8.26
CA TYR A 271 14.61 -7.93 -8.82
C TYR A 271 15.55 -8.59 -7.80
N GLY A 272 15.99 -7.87 -6.77
CA GLY A 272 16.95 -8.35 -5.77
C GLY A 272 16.34 -8.98 -4.53
N ALA A 273 15.09 -9.50 -4.60
CA ALA A 273 14.36 -9.94 -3.41
C ALA A 273 15.00 -11.15 -2.73
N LEU A 274 15.51 -10.95 -1.52
CA LEU A 274 15.79 -12.02 -0.57
C LEU A 274 14.46 -12.53 -0.02
N LYS A 275 14.25 -13.84 -0.05
CA LYS A 275 13.00 -14.53 0.42
C LYS A 275 12.63 -14.20 1.88
N SER A 276 13.58 -13.70 2.67
CA SER A 276 13.42 -13.35 4.09
C SER A 276 13.06 -11.88 4.35
N ALA A 277 13.11 -10.99 3.35
CA ALA A 277 12.79 -9.58 3.56
C ALA A 277 11.28 -9.34 3.62
N VAL A 278 10.84 -8.54 4.58
CA VAL A 278 9.43 -8.14 4.73
C VAL A 278 9.03 -7.20 3.59
N LEU A 279 9.92 -6.28 3.22
CA LEU A 279 9.80 -5.33 2.11
C LEU A 279 11.16 -5.19 1.42
N GLY A 280 11.14 -4.97 0.11
CA GLY A 280 12.32 -4.57 -0.64
C GLY A 280 12.79 -3.17 -0.24
N SER A 281 14.06 -2.86 -0.50
CA SER A 281 14.68 -1.58 -0.13
C SER A 281 13.93 -0.36 -0.69
N ILE A 282 13.51 -0.42 -1.95
CA ILE A 282 12.75 0.66 -2.61
C ILE A 282 11.39 0.83 -1.94
N ALA A 283 10.63 -0.26 -1.73
CA ALA A 283 9.32 -0.21 -1.06
C ALA A 283 9.44 0.33 0.37
N THR A 284 10.47 -0.07 1.11
CA THR A 284 10.79 0.46 2.43
C THR A 284 11.06 1.97 2.37
N ARG A 285 11.85 2.42 1.39
CA ARG A 285 12.18 3.83 1.23
C ARG A 285 10.97 4.69 0.83
N VAL A 286 10.17 4.21 -0.12
CA VAL A 286 8.89 4.84 -0.48
C VAL A 286 7.99 4.94 0.75
N ALA A 287 7.85 3.85 1.49
CA ALA A 287 7.06 3.84 2.71
C ALA A 287 7.56 4.83 3.77
N ALA A 288 8.86 5.14 3.79
CA ALA A 288 9.43 6.14 4.70
C ALA A 288 9.10 7.58 4.31
N ARG A 289 9.03 7.88 3.03
CA ARG A 289 9.02 9.24 2.49
C ARG A 289 7.68 9.67 1.90
N CYS A 290 6.86 8.71 1.46
CA CYS A 290 5.60 8.97 0.79
C CYS A 290 4.47 9.16 1.82
N THR A 291 3.69 10.23 1.66
CA THR A 291 2.46 10.48 2.42
C THR A 291 1.19 10.05 1.66
N THR A 292 1.32 9.82 0.35
CA THR A 292 0.25 9.27 -0.49
C THR A 292 -0.15 7.88 0.01
N PRO A 293 -1.44 7.52 0.01
CA PRO A 293 -1.87 6.15 0.26
C PRO A 293 -1.08 5.16 -0.58
N LEU A 294 -0.64 4.06 0.04
CA LEU A 294 0.27 3.10 -0.56
C LEU A 294 -0.36 1.71 -0.62
N LEU A 295 -0.52 1.18 -1.83
CA LEU A 295 -0.98 -0.18 -2.07
C LEU A 295 0.21 -1.08 -2.42
N LEU A 296 0.53 -1.98 -1.50
CA LEU A 296 1.60 -2.95 -1.65
C LEU A 296 1.05 -4.28 -2.16
N ILE A 297 1.53 -4.70 -3.32
CA ILE A 297 1.17 -5.98 -3.93
C ILE A 297 2.22 -7.01 -3.56
N ARG A 298 1.76 -8.12 -3.02
CA ARG A 298 2.57 -9.26 -2.64
C ARG A 298 2.19 -10.45 -3.50
N GLU A 299 3.17 -11.12 -4.06
CA GLU A 299 2.97 -12.34 -4.83
C GLU A 299 3.47 -13.53 -4.01
N LYS A 300 2.71 -14.62 -4.06
CA LYS A 300 3.09 -15.88 -3.40
C LYS A 300 4.31 -16.51 -4.05
#